data_9198a63e77bc2203f01b5c8e0992b40f
#
_entry.id   9198a63e77bc2203f01b5c8e0992b40f
#
_cell.length_a   1.000
_cell.length_b   1.000
_cell.length_c   1.000
_cell.angle_alpha   90.00
_cell.angle_beta   90.00
_cell.angle_gamma   90.00
#
_symmetry.space_group_name_H-M   'P 1'
#
loop_
_entity.id
_entity.type
_entity.pdbx_description
1 polymer ?
#
loop_
_entity_poly.entity_id
_entity_poly.type
_entity_poly.pdbx_seq_one_letter_code
_entity_poly.pdbx_strand_id
1 'polypeptide(L)'
;IQTHRTAKNRNTEIAVLDGLSEEVNNSIFRRGHVRLGISSALIGSGMVFNYQWFHDNVKYLSTAGEDKELEVLLLKQRIFIEFLDEVYVYDEKTQEEKGFYTQRRRWLATQFAQWGRVFKDLPRAILSGNIDYSDKLIQWILPPRLILFGGIIVMGSVMQIVDWPLALK
;
A
#
# COMPACT_ATOMS: atom_id res chain seq x y z
N ILE A 1 -7.79 -10.93 8.29
CA ILE A 1 -8.23 -11.19 6.91
C ILE A 1 -8.60 -9.87 6.25
N GLN A 2 -8.19 -9.68 4.99
CA GLN A 2 -8.65 -8.61 4.10
C GLN A 2 -9.52 -9.22 3.00
N THR A 3 -10.68 -8.62 2.71
CA THR A 3 -11.54 -9.03 1.60
C THR A 3 -11.26 -8.20 0.35
N HIS A 4 -11.81 -8.62 -0.81
CA HIS A 4 -11.66 -7.93 -2.08
C HIS A 4 -12.51 -6.66 -2.11
N ARG A 5 -11.89 -5.49 -1.93
CA ARG A 5 -12.56 -4.22 -2.10
C ARG A 5 -12.58 -3.82 -3.57
N THR A 6 -13.75 -3.45 -4.07
CA THR A 6 -13.95 -3.02 -5.46
C THR A 6 -14.81 -1.77 -5.55
N ALA A 7 -14.76 -1.07 -6.69
CA ALA A 7 -15.53 0.15 -6.90
C ALA A 7 -17.03 -0.16 -7.09
N LYS A 8 -17.89 0.49 -6.28
CA LYS A 8 -19.35 0.44 -6.42
C LYS A 8 -19.84 1.24 -7.63
N ASN A 9 -19.20 2.38 -7.90
CA ASN A 9 -19.57 3.30 -8.99
C ASN A 9 -18.42 3.44 -10.00
N ARG A 10 -18.80 3.59 -11.27
CA ARG A 10 -17.89 3.79 -12.43
C ARG A 10 -18.44 4.84 -13.39
N ASN A 11 -19.18 5.82 -12.84
CA ASN A 11 -19.93 6.82 -13.60
C ASN A 11 -19.10 8.06 -13.98
N THR A 12 -17.87 8.18 -13.49
CA THR A 12 -16.94 9.24 -13.85
C THR A 12 -15.56 8.66 -14.17
N GLU A 13 -14.76 9.36 -14.96
CA GLU A 13 -13.38 8.96 -15.28
C GLU A 13 -12.54 8.79 -14.01
N ILE A 14 -12.73 9.68 -13.04
CA ILE A 14 -12.03 9.63 -11.75
C ILE A 14 -12.39 8.36 -10.99
N ALA A 15 -13.67 8.01 -10.92
CA ALA A 15 -14.11 6.80 -10.25
C ALA A 15 -13.60 5.53 -10.95
N VAL A 16 -13.52 5.54 -12.28
CA VAL A 16 -12.95 4.45 -13.07
C VAL A 16 -11.45 4.30 -12.78
N LEU A 17 -10.69 5.40 -12.81
CA LEU A 17 -9.25 5.38 -12.54
C LEU A 17 -8.94 4.95 -11.10
N ASP A 18 -9.72 5.41 -10.13
CA ASP A 18 -9.56 5.01 -8.74
C ASP A 18 -9.91 3.52 -8.53
N GLY A 19 -10.99 3.06 -9.17
CA GLY A 19 -11.35 1.63 -9.20
C GLY A 19 -10.27 0.76 -9.85
N LEU A 20 -9.70 1.18 -10.97
CA LEU A 20 -8.60 0.47 -11.63
C LEU A 20 -7.35 0.42 -10.72
N SER A 21 -7.01 1.54 -10.09
CA SER A 21 -5.91 1.58 -9.11
C SER A 21 -6.13 0.60 -7.95
N GLU A 22 -7.38 0.44 -7.49
CA GLU A 22 -7.75 -0.53 -6.45
C GLU A 22 -7.54 -1.97 -6.92
N GLU A 23 -7.96 -2.31 -8.15
CA GLU A 23 -7.78 -3.66 -8.70
C GLU A 23 -6.29 -4.01 -8.92
N VAL A 24 -5.47 -3.04 -9.31
CA VAL A 24 -4.01 -3.23 -9.36
C VAL A 24 -3.45 -3.52 -7.96
N ASN A 25 -3.95 -2.83 -6.92
CA ASN A 25 -3.56 -3.12 -5.54
C ASN A 25 -4.04 -4.51 -5.07
N ASN A 26 -5.26 -4.92 -5.42
CA ASN A 26 -5.78 -6.26 -5.14
C ASN A 26 -4.90 -7.33 -5.78
N SER A 27 -4.47 -7.12 -7.02
CA SER A 27 -3.65 -8.09 -7.77
C SER A 27 -2.24 -8.19 -7.21
N ILE A 28 -1.56 -7.09 -6.91
CA ILE A 28 -0.15 -7.06 -6.53
C ILE A 28 0.01 -7.24 -5.02
N PHE A 29 -0.51 -6.28 -4.23
CA PHE A 29 -0.22 -6.18 -2.79
C PHE A 29 -1.13 -7.01 -1.88
N ARG A 30 -2.09 -7.73 -2.45
CA ARG A 30 -2.98 -8.64 -1.72
C ARG A 30 -2.87 -10.05 -2.27
N ARG A 31 -3.49 -10.37 -3.40
CA ARG A 31 -3.43 -11.71 -4.02
C ARG A 31 -2.00 -12.16 -4.32
N GLY A 32 -1.19 -11.28 -4.94
CA GLY A 32 0.20 -11.58 -5.29
C GLY A 32 1.04 -11.87 -4.06
N HIS A 33 0.93 -11.06 -3.02
CA HIS A 33 1.66 -11.28 -1.76
C HIS A 33 1.28 -12.59 -1.10
N VAL A 34 -0.02 -12.87 -0.94
CA VAL A 34 -0.48 -14.13 -0.32
C VAL A 34 0.02 -15.34 -1.10
N ARG A 35 0.02 -15.30 -2.43
CA ARG A 35 0.59 -16.36 -3.28
C ARG A 35 2.09 -16.57 -3.10
N LEU A 36 2.81 -15.54 -2.69
CA LEU A 36 4.24 -15.60 -2.36
C LEU A 36 4.51 -15.98 -0.89
N GLY A 37 3.45 -16.24 -0.11
CA GLY A 37 3.57 -16.50 1.33
C GLY A 37 3.85 -15.26 2.18
N ILE A 38 3.55 -14.07 1.64
CA ILE A 38 3.69 -12.77 2.32
C ILE A 38 2.29 -12.23 2.65
N SER A 39 2.16 -11.56 3.77
CA SER A 39 0.89 -11.00 4.23
C SER A 39 0.27 -10.00 3.26
N SER A 40 -1.05 -10.07 3.11
CA SER A 40 -1.85 -9.08 2.38
C SER A 40 -1.78 -7.70 3.01
N ALA A 41 -1.93 -6.65 2.20
CA ALA A 41 -2.12 -5.29 2.70
C ALA A 41 -3.54 -5.08 3.22
N LEU A 42 -3.70 -4.37 4.34
CA LEU A 42 -5.00 -3.90 4.84
C LEU A 42 -5.42 -2.57 4.18
N ILE A 43 -6.73 -2.35 4.09
CA ILE A 43 -7.31 -1.16 3.48
C ILE A 43 -8.66 -0.78 4.12
N GLY A 44 -8.69 -0.06 5.17
CA GLY A 44 -9.80 0.66 5.82
C GLY A 44 -11.22 0.04 5.79
N SER A 45 -11.52 -0.89 4.86
CA SER A 45 -12.83 -1.55 4.73
C SER A 45 -12.67 -3.02 4.34
N GLY A 46 -13.69 -3.85 4.67
CA GLY A 46 -13.64 -5.29 4.39
C GLY A 46 -12.56 -6.03 5.17
N MET A 47 -12.24 -5.57 6.36
CA MET A 47 -11.30 -6.21 7.26
C MET A 47 -12.04 -7.09 8.27
N VAL A 48 -11.50 -8.27 8.55
CA VAL A 48 -12.02 -9.19 9.57
C VAL A 48 -10.89 -9.56 10.53
N PHE A 49 -11.15 -9.40 11.82
CA PHE A 49 -10.20 -9.65 12.89
C PHE A 49 -10.73 -10.68 13.87
N ASN A 50 -9.84 -11.36 14.58
CA ASN A 50 -10.20 -12.04 15.81
C ASN A 50 -10.68 -10.97 16.81
N TYR A 51 -11.86 -11.18 17.41
CA TYR A 51 -12.49 -10.20 18.30
C TYR A 51 -11.60 -9.86 19.50
N GLN A 52 -11.05 -10.86 20.18
CA GLN A 52 -10.23 -10.64 21.37
C GLN A 52 -8.96 -9.84 21.01
N TRP A 53 -8.26 -10.23 19.94
CA TRP A 53 -7.09 -9.51 19.47
C TRP A 53 -7.42 -8.04 19.13
N PHE A 54 -8.51 -7.80 18.42
CA PHE A 54 -8.93 -6.45 18.04
C PHE A 54 -9.28 -5.61 19.26
N HIS A 55 -10.08 -6.14 20.18
CA HIS A 55 -10.46 -5.47 21.44
C HIS A 55 -9.24 -5.05 22.25
N ASP A 56 -8.21 -5.90 22.34
CA ASP A 56 -7.02 -5.63 23.13
C ASP A 56 -6.08 -4.60 22.49
N ASN A 57 -6.09 -4.49 21.15
CA ASN A 57 -5.15 -3.66 20.39
C ASN A 57 -5.75 -2.35 19.88
N VAL A 58 -7.06 -2.25 19.64
CA VAL A 58 -7.72 -1.06 19.05
C VAL A 58 -7.52 0.20 19.87
N LYS A 59 -7.40 0.10 21.17
CA LYS A 59 -7.16 1.22 22.10
C LYS A 59 -5.81 1.92 21.92
N TYR A 60 -4.88 1.30 21.21
CA TYR A 60 -3.56 1.87 20.95
C TYR A 60 -3.48 2.60 19.60
N LEU A 61 -4.57 2.60 18.82
CA LEU A 61 -4.64 3.35 17.58
C LEU A 61 -4.73 4.85 17.87
N SER A 62 -3.89 5.61 17.21
CA SER A 62 -3.72 7.04 17.50
C SER A 62 -3.90 7.94 16.27
N THR A 63 -3.88 7.40 15.06
CA THR A 63 -3.92 8.19 13.83
C THR A 63 -5.18 7.91 13.00
N ALA A 64 -5.48 8.82 12.07
CA ALA A 64 -6.54 8.67 11.08
C ALA A 64 -6.24 7.60 10.00
N GLY A 65 -5.14 6.86 10.15
CA GLY A 65 -4.74 5.73 9.31
C GLY A 65 -4.78 4.43 10.11
N GLU A 66 -5.92 4.15 10.72
CA GLU A 66 -6.14 2.99 11.60
C GLU A 66 -5.84 1.65 10.93
N ASP A 67 -6.12 1.53 9.63
CA ASP A 67 -5.80 0.35 8.83
C ASP A 67 -4.29 0.07 8.80
N LYS A 68 -3.49 1.12 8.63
CA LYS A 68 -2.03 1.03 8.61
C LYS A 68 -1.44 0.71 9.98
N GLU A 69 -2.02 1.27 11.04
CA GLU A 69 -1.58 0.95 12.40
C GLU A 69 -1.92 -0.50 12.77
N LEU A 70 -3.13 -0.97 12.44
CA LEU A 70 -3.53 -2.36 12.64
C LEU A 70 -2.64 -3.32 11.86
N GLU A 71 -2.33 -3.00 10.60
CA GLU A 71 -1.42 -3.78 9.77
C GLU A 71 -0.04 -3.92 10.43
N VAL A 72 0.54 -2.81 10.89
CA VAL A 72 1.82 -2.81 11.61
C VAL A 72 1.78 -3.65 12.88
N LEU A 73 0.71 -3.54 13.66
CA LEU A 73 0.56 -4.32 14.90
C LEU A 73 0.52 -5.83 14.61
N LEU A 74 -0.25 -6.25 13.59
CA LEU A 74 -0.31 -7.64 13.15
C LEU A 74 1.06 -8.15 12.71
N LEU A 75 1.71 -7.44 11.81
CA LEU A 75 2.99 -7.86 11.23
C LEU A 75 4.13 -7.87 12.27
N LYS A 76 4.14 -6.94 13.23
CA LYS A 76 5.08 -6.98 14.36
C LYS A 76 4.89 -8.22 15.23
N GLN A 77 3.65 -8.68 15.39
CA GLN A 77 3.29 -9.89 16.13
C GLN A 77 3.41 -11.17 15.28
N ARG A 78 3.88 -11.06 14.02
CA ARG A 78 3.99 -12.16 13.04
C ARG A 78 2.65 -12.84 12.77
N ILE A 79 1.56 -12.08 12.82
CA ILE A 79 0.22 -12.54 12.47
C ILE A 79 0.02 -12.34 10.98
N PHE A 80 -0.15 -13.42 10.24
CA PHE A 80 -0.37 -13.42 8.80
C PHE A 80 -1.72 -12.80 8.45
N ILE A 81 -1.74 -11.95 7.41
CA ILE A 81 -2.95 -11.31 6.90
C ILE A 81 -3.34 -12.01 5.61
N GLU A 82 -4.41 -12.81 5.68
CA GLU A 82 -4.98 -13.50 4.53
C GLU A 82 -5.79 -12.56 3.64
N PHE A 83 -5.91 -12.90 2.35
CA PHE A 83 -6.75 -12.19 1.38
C PHE A 83 -7.86 -13.11 0.85
N LEU A 84 -9.11 -12.76 1.11
CA LEU A 84 -10.29 -13.43 0.56
C LEU A 84 -10.73 -12.75 -0.74
N ASP A 85 -10.20 -13.25 -1.85
CA ASP A 85 -10.43 -12.70 -3.18
C ASP A 85 -11.87 -12.86 -3.66
N GLU A 86 -12.58 -13.89 -3.18
CA GLU A 86 -13.94 -14.24 -3.59
C GLU A 86 -15.03 -13.45 -2.83
N VAL A 87 -14.65 -12.75 -1.76
CA VAL A 87 -15.58 -11.96 -0.92
C VAL A 87 -15.46 -10.50 -1.27
N TYR A 88 -16.45 -9.95 -1.96
CA TYR A 88 -16.43 -8.58 -2.46
C TYR A 88 -17.06 -7.60 -1.46
N VAL A 89 -16.36 -6.49 -1.24
CA VAL A 89 -16.87 -5.30 -0.53
C VAL A 89 -16.89 -4.13 -1.50
N TYR A 90 -18.06 -3.58 -1.74
CA TYR A 90 -18.28 -2.47 -2.67
C TYR A 90 -18.08 -1.14 -1.96
N ASP A 91 -17.12 -0.36 -2.45
CA ASP A 91 -16.73 0.95 -1.92
C ASP A 91 -17.06 2.06 -2.92
N GLU A 92 -17.73 3.11 -2.46
CA GLU A 92 -18.09 4.23 -3.30
C GLU A 92 -16.87 5.13 -3.56
N LYS A 93 -16.50 5.28 -4.83
CA LYS A 93 -15.36 6.09 -5.24
C LYS A 93 -15.73 7.54 -5.41
N THR A 94 -14.79 8.42 -5.06
CA THR A 94 -14.93 9.87 -5.21
C THR A 94 -15.17 10.23 -6.68
N GLN A 95 -16.20 11.04 -6.93
CA GLN A 95 -16.61 11.44 -8.28
C GLN A 95 -16.03 12.80 -8.68
N GLU A 96 -15.64 13.60 -7.69
CA GLU A 96 -15.14 14.97 -7.87
C GLU A 96 -13.60 15.01 -7.81
N GLU A 97 -13.01 15.76 -8.74
CA GLU A 97 -11.57 15.97 -8.83
C GLU A 97 -10.97 16.54 -7.53
N LYS A 98 -11.63 17.55 -6.96
CA LYS A 98 -11.19 18.20 -5.71
C LYS A 98 -11.15 17.22 -4.53
N GLY A 99 -12.16 16.35 -4.42
CA GLY A 99 -12.22 15.31 -3.39
C GLY A 99 -11.10 14.29 -3.57
N PHE A 100 -10.88 13.83 -4.79
CA PHE A 100 -9.81 12.92 -5.16
C PHE A 100 -8.42 13.48 -4.83
N TYR A 101 -8.15 14.72 -5.22
CA TYR A 101 -6.89 15.41 -4.92
C TYR A 101 -6.63 15.51 -3.41
N THR A 102 -7.66 15.92 -2.65
CA THR A 102 -7.57 16.05 -1.18
C THR A 102 -7.26 14.71 -0.52
N GLN A 103 -7.91 13.66 -0.97
CA GLN A 103 -7.69 12.30 -0.46
C GLN A 103 -6.27 11.81 -0.76
N ARG A 104 -5.78 11.98 -1.99
CA ARG A 104 -4.41 11.60 -2.39
C ARG A 104 -3.34 12.37 -1.62
N ARG A 105 -3.54 13.68 -1.44
CA ARG A 105 -2.64 14.52 -0.63
C ARG A 105 -2.55 14.01 0.80
N ARG A 106 -3.68 13.66 1.42
CA ARG A 106 -3.71 13.10 2.78
C ARG A 106 -2.95 11.77 2.84
N TRP A 107 -3.14 10.88 1.88
CA TRP A 107 -2.42 9.60 1.84
C TRP A 107 -0.91 9.78 1.70
N LEU A 108 -0.47 10.69 0.84
CA LEU A 108 0.94 11.03 0.71
C LEU A 108 1.52 11.58 2.01
N ALA A 109 0.83 12.52 2.64
CA ALA A 109 1.27 13.07 3.93
C ALA A 109 1.41 11.99 4.99
N THR A 110 0.45 11.05 5.07
CA THR A 110 0.51 9.91 5.99
C THR A 110 1.70 8.99 5.67
N GLN A 111 1.97 8.73 4.39
CA GLN A 111 3.12 7.92 3.98
C GLN A 111 4.45 8.54 4.41
N PHE A 112 4.67 9.82 4.15
CA PHE A 112 5.89 10.52 4.57
C PHE A 112 6.04 10.59 6.09
N ALA A 113 4.94 10.79 6.83
CA ALA A 113 4.96 10.79 8.29
C ALA A 113 5.43 9.46 8.89
N GLN A 114 5.28 8.35 8.17
CA GLN A 114 5.75 7.02 8.62
C GLN A 114 7.25 6.78 8.40
N TRP A 115 7.94 7.59 7.59
CA TRP A 115 9.36 7.35 7.27
C TRP A 115 10.27 7.28 8.50
N GLY A 116 10.04 8.12 9.50
CA GLY A 116 10.79 8.06 10.75
C GLY A 116 10.69 6.70 11.46
N ARG A 117 9.50 6.08 11.42
CA ARG A 117 9.28 4.72 11.93
C ARG A 117 9.98 3.68 11.06
N VAL A 118 9.89 3.83 9.73
CA VAL A 118 10.50 2.91 8.78
C VAL A 118 12.00 2.80 8.99
N PHE A 119 12.71 3.92 9.00
CA PHE A 119 14.17 3.91 9.18
C PHE A 119 14.61 3.33 10.52
N LYS A 120 13.79 3.49 11.56
CA LYS A 120 14.06 2.94 12.88
C LYS A 120 13.80 1.43 12.95
N ASP A 121 12.70 0.96 12.37
CA ASP A 121 12.22 -0.41 12.53
C ASP A 121 12.77 -1.37 11.48
N LEU A 122 13.10 -0.91 10.26
CA LEU A 122 13.52 -1.76 9.14
C LEU A 122 14.77 -2.60 9.45
N PRO A 123 15.87 -2.06 10.00
CA PRO A 123 17.04 -2.87 10.35
C PRO A 123 16.70 -3.99 11.34
N ARG A 124 15.88 -3.68 12.34
CA ARG A 124 15.43 -4.64 13.35
C ARG A 124 14.53 -5.72 12.75
N ALA A 125 13.61 -5.34 11.86
CA ALA A 125 12.72 -6.28 11.17
C ALA A 125 13.51 -7.29 10.32
N ILE A 126 14.49 -6.82 9.55
CA ILE A 126 15.39 -7.65 8.73
C ILE A 126 16.20 -8.60 9.62
N LEU A 127 16.85 -8.09 10.65
CA LEU A 127 17.70 -8.88 11.55
C LEU A 127 16.90 -9.94 12.33
N SER A 128 15.63 -9.66 12.62
CA SER A 128 14.73 -10.61 13.29
C SER A 128 14.13 -11.65 12.33
N GLY A 129 14.38 -11.56 11.03
CA GLY A 129 13.79 -12.44 10.02
C GLY A 129 12.27 -12.25 9.87
N ASN A 130 11.74 -11.07 10.22
CA ASN A 130 10.32 -10.76 10.01
C ASN A 130 10.12 -10.23 8.59
N ILE A 131 9.93 -11.17 7.64
CA ILE A 131 9.82 -10.87 6.21
C ILE A 131 8.61 -9.98 5.93
N ASP A 132 7.44 -10.31 6.47
CA ASP A 132 6.19 -9.57 6.25
C ASP A 132 6.32 -8.10 6.70
N TYR A 133 6.88 -7.89 7.88
CA TYR A 133 7.06 -6.53 8.39
C TYR A 133 8.15 -5.77 7.61
N SER A 134 9.23 -6.44 7.22
CA SER A 134 10.30 -5.85 6.40
C SER A 134 9.78 -5.41 5.03
N ASP A 135 9.01 -6.28 4.35
CA ASP A 135 8.38 -5.99 3.06
C ASP A 135 7.46 -4.76 3.16
N LYS A 136 6.63 -4.70 4.22
CA LYS A 136 5.74 -3.55 4.44
C LYS A 136 6.51 -2.25 4.64
N LEU A 137 7.58 -2.27 5.41
CA LEU A 137 8.42 -1.09 5.62
C LEU A 137 9.09 -0.63 4.31
N ILE A 138 9.53 -1.56 3.46
CA ILE A 138 10.06 -1.25 2.14
C ILE A 138 9.00 -0.61 1.25
N GLN A 139 7.76 -1.13 1.24
CA GLN A 139 6.65 -0.54 0.49
C GLN A 139 6.39 0.93 0.90
N TRP A 140 6.57 1.28 2.16
CA TRP A 140 6.39 2.65 2.63
C TRP A 140 7.51 3.61 2.23
N ILE A 141 8.71 3.10 1.94
CA ILE A 141 9.82 3.90 1.39
C ILE A 141 9.57 4.23 -0.09
N LEU A 142 8.97 3.30 -0.81
CA LEU A 142 8.75 3.47 -2.25
C LEU A 142 7.87 4.69 -2.53
N PRO A 143 8.32 5.59 -3.42
CA PRO A 143 7.51 6.73 -3.82
C PRO A 143 6.25 6.26 -4.57
N PRO A 144 5.22 7.12 -4.68
CA PRO A 144 4.05 6.83 -5.49
C PRO A 144 4.44 6.35 -6.88
N ARG A 145 3.74 5.35 -7.40
CA ARG A 145 4.08 4.67 -8.67
C ARG A 145 4.31 5.64 -9.84
N LEU A 146 3.48 6.68 -9.95
CA LEU A 146 3.64 7.69 -11.02
C LEU A 146 4.98 8.42 -10.91
N ILE A 147 5.42 8.75 -9.70
CA ILE A 147 6.73 9.39 -9.47
C ILE A 147 7.85 8.40 -9.77
N LEU A 148 7.68 7.14 -9.37
CA LEU A 148 8.65 6.08 -9.64
C LEU A 148 8.80 5.85 -11.15
N PHE A 149 7.70 5.68 -11.88
CA PHE A 149 7.73 5.51 -13.34
C PHE A 149 8.31 6.73 -14.06
N GLY A 150 7.89 7.94 -13.67
CA GLY A 150 8.46 9.18 -14.19
C GLY A 150 9.97 9.26 -13.97
N GLY A 151 10.43 8.92 -12.78
CA GLY A 151 11.86 8.86 -12.43
C GLY A 151 12.64 7.84 -13.27
N ILE A 152 12.09 6.66 -13.48
CA ILE A 152 12.70 5.62 -14.33
C ILE A 152 12.81 6.09 -15.77
N ILE A 153 11.77 6.72 -16.33
CA ILE A 153 11.78 7.23 -17.70
C ILE A 153 12.83 8.34 -17.83
N VAL A 154 12.84 9.30 -16.91
CA VAL A 154 13.83 10.39 -16.91
C VAL A 154 15.25 9.85 -16.82
N MET A 155 15.50 8.93 -15.88
CA MET A 155 16.82 8.33 -15.68
C MET A 155 17.27 7.51 -16.90
N GLY A 156 16.37 6.74 -17.51
CA GLY A 156 16.63 5.99 -18.74
C GLY A 156 16.97 6.93 -19.91
N SER A 157 16.23 8.04 -20.05
CA SER A 157 16.51 9.05 -21.09
C SER A 157 17.85 9.74 -20.88
N VAL A 158 18.20 10.07 -19.63
CA VAL A 158 19.52 10.67 -19.30
C VAL A 158 20.64 9.69 -19.62
N MET A 159 20.51 8.40 -19.25
CA MET A 159 21.50 7.38 -19.57
C MET A 159 21.72 7.24 -21.08
N GLN A 160 20.64 7.22 -21.87
CA GLN A 160 20.77 7.17 -23.33
C GLN A 160 21.51 8.38 -23.91
N ILE A 161 21.30 9.57 -23.37
CA ILE A 161 21.99 10.79 -23.79
C ILE A 161 23.48 10.76 -23.41
N VAL A 162 23.80 10.24 -22.23
CA VAL A 162 25.19 10.16 -21.72
C VAL A 162 25.98 9.07 -22.45
N ASP A 163 25.36 7.92 -22.73
CA ASP A 163 26.03 6.79 -23.40
C ASP A 163 26.09 6.96 -24.93
N TRP A 164 25.25 7.83 -25.54
CA TRP A 164 25.25 8.10 -26.97
C TRP A 164 26.62 8.53 -27.52
N PRO A 165 27.39 9.44 -26.87
CA PRO A 165 28.72 9.82 -27.35
C PRO A 165 29.76 8.72 -27.14
N LEU A 166 29.56 7.73 -26.29
CA LEU A 166 30.45 6.60 -26.08
C LEU A 166 30.26 5.50 -27.15
N ALA A 167 29.06 5.38 -27.69
CA ALA A 167 28.73 4.44 -28.77
C ALA A 167 29.19 4.89 -30.16
N LEU A 168 29.62 6.15 -30.30
CA LEU A 168 30.17 6.74 -31.56
C LEU A 168 31.68 6.79 -31.60
N LYS A 169 32.41 6.28 -30.63
CA LYS A 169 33.86 6.08 -30.59
C LYS A 169 34.18 4.62 -30.75
#